data_c984e2f12f01783cdeeeb2f1c17b2b42
#
_entry.id   c984e2f12f01783cdeeeb2f1c17b2b42
#
_cell.length_a   1.000
_cell.length_b   1.000
_cell.length_c   1.000
_cell.angle_alpha   90.00
_cell.angle_beta   90.00
_cell.angle_gamma   90.00
#
_symmetry.space_group_name_H-M   'P 1'
#
loop_
_entity.id
_entity.type
_entity.pdbx_description
1 polymer ?
#
loop_
_entity_poly.entity_id
_entity_poly.type
_entity_poly.pdbx_seq_one_letter_code
_entity_poly.pdbx_strand_id
1 'polypeptide(L)'
;MASRAGLEAALTSFGNLAGSKPAIAGQTPFADLQILLAELPRVTHLLRDWTSWCRSRRQAVQQGLGPLVSDLESGTIAPDRATAAFRLGYARWWVPLVLDLDPVLRDFRRFQHEHAIADFRQIDDMVRAQATHRVLSAISHGLPAVQSVPRNSELGLLRHQMELQRPSRSIREMIGAMPESFGKLAPCMLMSPLSIAQYLPPNQALFDVVIFDEASQITTWDAVGAIARARQTIVVGDPKQLPPTNFFGRNEEDEEIVEHEKDLESILDEVKASGIPVRDLRWHYRSRNESLIAFSNYHYYQNRLITFPSPHVEDRAVQLRKVAGIYDRGKSRSNRLEAQAIVDEATERLGDWLALPEKERPTLGVITFNAQQQSLI
;
A
#
# COMPACT_ATOMS: atom_id res chain seq x y z
N MET A 1 9.66 -77.94 -21.29
CA MET A 1 9.00 -76.90 -22.14
C MET A 1 7.77 -76.37 -21.41
N ALA A 2 7.77 -75.14 -20.97
CA ALA A 2 6.56 -74.57 -20.43
C ALA A 2 5.51 -74.53 -21.55
N SER A 3 4.28 -75.02 -21.24
CA SER A 3 3.20 -75.02 -22.23
C SER A 3 2.83 -73.58 -22.57
N ARG A 4 2.34 -73.34 -23.79
CA ARG A 4 1.82 -72.02 -24.22
C ARG A 4 0.84 -71.48 -23.18
N ALA A 5 -0.03 -72.32 -22.61
CA ALA A 5 -0.96 -71.92 -21.56
C ALA A 5 -0.26 -71.41 -20.28
N GLY A 6 0.89 -72.04 -19.90
CA GLY A 6 1.68 -71.57 -18.75
C GLY A 6 2.31 -70.18 -18.97
N LEU A 7 2.78 -69.94 -20.21
CA LEU A 7 3.35 -68.63 -20.57
C LEU A 7 2.27 -67.56 -20.63
N GLU A 8 1.11 -67.84 -21.22
CA GLU A 8 -0.03 -66.94 -21.26
C GLU A 8 -0.54 -66.58 -19.85
N ALA A 9 -0.59 -67.55 -18.95
CA ALA A 9 -0.95 -67.35 -17.55
C ALA A 9 0.06 -66.47 -16.81
N ALA A 10 1.37 -66.66 -17.04
CA ALA A 10 2.43 -65.85 -16.46
C ALA A 10 2.42 -64.42 -16.98
N LEU A 11 2.22 -64.21 -18.30
CA LEU A 11 2.11 -62.90 -18.91
C LEU A 11 0.83 -62.18 -18.50
N THR A 12 -0.28 -62.89 -18.31
CA THR A 12 -1.52 -62.31 -17.77
C THR A 12 -1.33 -61.91 -16.31
N SER A 13 -0.68 -62.72 -15.51
CA SER A 13 -0.34 -62.40 -14.12
C SER A 13 0.58 -61.18 -14.04
N PHE A 14 1.61 -61.12 -14.88
CA PHE A 14 2.51 -59.96 -15.00
C PHE A 14 1.74 -58.69 -15.45
N GLY A 15 0.87 -58.80 -16.45
CA GLY A 15 0.05 -57.71 -16.92
C GLY A 15 -0.89 -57.17 -15.83
N ASN A 16 -1.45 -58.03 -15.02
CA ASN A 16 -2.28 -57.61 -13.87
C ASN A 16 -1.46 -56.90 -12.79
N LEU A 17 -0.25 -57.35 -12.51
CA LEU A 17 0.68 -56.72 -11.57
C LEU A 17 1.21 -55.39 -12.11
N ALA A 18 1.53 -55.35 -13.40
CA ALA A 18 2.01 -54.13 -14.06
C ALA A 18 0.90 -53.12 -14.38
N GLY A 19 -0.35 -53.46 -14.18
CA GLY A 19 -1.49 -52.57 -14.48
C GLY A 19 -1.78 -52.38 -15.98
N SER A 20 -1.17 -53.20 -16.82
CA SER A 20 -1.35 -53.21 -18.27
C SER A 20 -1.62 -54.65 -18.74
N LYS A 21 -2.65 -54.83 -19.55
CA LYS A 21 -2.84 -56.12 -20.24
C LYS A 21 -1.84 -56.19 -21.39
N PRO A 22 -0.88 -57.15 -21.38
CA PRO A 22 -0.06 -57.35 -22.56
C PRO A 22 -1.00 -57.66 -23.74
N ALA A 23 -0.77 -56.97 -24.86
CA ALA A 23 -1.54 -57.20 -26.09
C ALA A 23 -1.16 -58.52 -26.75
N ILE A 24 -1.33 -59.63 -26.01
CA ILE A 24 -1.09 -60.98 -26.50
C ILE A 24 -2.45 -61.56 -26.80
N ALA A 25 -2.85 -61.44 -28.06
CA ALA A 25 -4.00 -62.19 -28.56
C ALA A 25 -3.61 -63.67 -28.67
N GLY A 26 -4.55 -64.60 -28.43
CA GLY A 26 -4.33 -66.04 -28.51
C GLY A 26 -3.80 -66.57 -29.85
N GLN A 27 -3.55 -65.70 -30.82
CA GLN A 27 -3.01 -65.96 -32.14
C GLN A 27 -1.60 -65.34 -32.37
N THR A 28 -0.95 -64.74 -31.34
CA THR A 28 0.41 -64.16 -31.52
C THR A 28 1.39 -65.24 -31.93
N PRO A 29 2.13 -65.07 -33.03
CA PRO A 29 3.15 -66.04 -33.49
C PRO A 29 4.23 -66.29 -32.42
N PHE A 30 4.75 -67.50 -32.32
CA PHE A 30 5.77 -67.88 -31.32
C PHE A 30 7.06 -67.08 -31.47
N ALA A 31 7.43 -66.70 -32.71
CA ALA A 31 8.55 -65.83 -32.98
C ALA A 31 8.43 -64.43 -32.35
N ASP A 32 7.25 -63.85 -32.40
CA ASP A 32 7.00 -62.56 -31.82
C ASP A 32 6.99 -62.59 -30.27
N LEU A 33 6.53 -63.71 -29.71
CA LEU A 33 6.64 -63.96 -28.25
C LEU A 33 8.10 -64.11 -27.81
N GLN A 34 8.96 -64.76 -28.59
CA GLN A 34 10.38 -64.86 -28.29
C GLN A 34 11.07 -63.48 -28.32
N ILE A 35 10.74 -62.63 -29.26
CA ILE A 35 11.27 -61.26 -29.35
C ILE A 35 10.85 -60.49 -28.12
N LEU A 36 9.57 -60.50 -27.75
CA LEU A 36 9.04 -59.84 -26.56
C LEU A 36 9.75 -60.31 -25.29
N LEU A 37 9.90 -61.63 -25.12
CA LEU A 37 10.57 -62.20 -23.95
C LEU A 37 12.09 -61.88 -23.90
N ALA A 38 12.73 -61.69 -25.02
CA ALA A 38 14.13 -61.26 -25.08
C ALA A 38 14.31 -59.76 -24.73
N GLU A 39 13.30 -58.96 -24.96
CA GLU A 39 13.36 -57.54 -24.67
C GLU A 39 12.97 -57.18 -23.19
N LEU A 40 12.12 -57.98 -22.56
CA LEU A 40 11.70 -57.73 -21.18
C LEU A 40 12.86 -57.56 -20.18
N PRO A 41 13.94 -58.39 -20.20
CA PRO A 41 15.09 -58.19 -19.31
C PRO A 41 15.80 -56.85 -19.51
N ARG A 42 15.78 -56.31 -20.72
CA ARG A 42 16.44 -55.04 -21.06
C ARG A 42 15.76 -53.82 -20.43
N VAL A 43 14.46 -53.94 -20.16
CA VAL A 43 13.63 -52.83 -19.62
C VAL A 43 13.27 -53.03 -18.15
N THR A 44 13.77 -54.09 -17.47
CA THR A 44 13.47 -54.34 -16.04
C THR A 44 13.88 -53.19 -15.12
N HIS A 45 14.91 -52.45 -15.46
CA HIS A 45 15.33 -51.25 -14.70
C HIS A 45 14.26 -50.15 -14.70
N LEU A 46 13.39 -50.06 -15.71
CA LEU A 46 12.28 -49.09 -15.82
C LEU A 46 11.00 -49.57 -15.12
N LEU A 47 10.97 -50.78 -14.62
CA LEU A 47 9.76 -51.36 -14.06
C LEU A 47 9.23 -50.59 -12.82
N ARG A 48 10.13 -50.04 -12.02
CA ARG A 48 9.78 -49.23 -10.86
C ARG A 48 9.09 -47.93 -11.29
N ASP A 49 9.64 -47.25 -12.29
CA ASP A 49 9.07 -46.00 -12.79
C ASP A 49 7.75 -46.25 -13.51
N TRP A 50 7.68 -47.35 -14.27
CA TRP A 50 6.44 -47.78 -14.92
C TRP A 50 5.32 -48.09 -13.90
N THR A 51 5.60 -48.79 -12.84
CA THR A 51 4.60 -49.10 -11.81
C THR A 51 4.16 -47.87 -11.05
N SER A 52 5.08 -46.91 -10.82
CA SER A 52 4.78 -45.59 -10.26
C SER A 52 3.88 -44.78 -11.18
N TRP A 53 4.21 -44.74 -12.48
CA TRP A 53 3.41 -44.12 -13.52
C TRP A 53 1.99 -44.73 -13.58
N CYS A 54 1.85 -46.03 -13.64
CA CYS A 54 0.56 -46.71 -13.69
C CYS A 54 -0.31 -46.39 -12.47
N ARG A 55 0.29 -46.21 -11.29
CA ARG A 55 -0.40 -45.84 -10.07
C ARG A 55 -0.91 -44.39 -10.16
N SER A 56 -0.04 -43.47 -10.53
CA SER A 56 -0.36 -42.04 -10.68
C SER A 56 -1.40 -41.84 -11.77
N ARG A 57 -1.26 -42.55 -12.91
CA ARG A 57 -2.22 -42.52 -14.01
C ARG A 57 -3.63 -42.95 -13.55
N ARG A 58 -3.72 -44.05 -12.83
CA ARG A 58 -4.98 -44.56 -12.31
C ARG A 58 -5.65 -43.55 -11.37
N GLN A 59 -4.87 -43.00 -10.47
CA GLN A 59 -5.34 -41.97 -9.56
C GLN A 59 -5.82 -40.70 -10.30
N ALA A 60 -5.05 -40.25 -11.27
CA ALA A 60 -5.42 -39.07 -12.08
C ALA A 60 -6.73 -39.32 -12.86
N VAL A 61 -6.88 -40.47 -13.50
CA VAL A 61 -8.12 -40.82 -14.22
C VAL A 61 -9.32 -40.90 -13.27
N GLN A 62 -9.15 -41.46 -12.07
CA GLN A 62 -10.20 -41.50 -11.05
C GLN A 62 -10.63 -40.09 -10.59
N GLN A 63 -9.72 -39.11 -10.63
CA GLN A 63 -10.00 -37.72 -10.30
C GLN A 63 -10.51 -36.90 -11.49
N GLY A 64 -10.83 -37.55 -12.62
CA GLY A 64 -11.38 -36.87 -13.79
C GLY A 64 -10.34 -36.25 -14.76
N LEU A 65 -9.04 -36.51 -14.52
CA LEU A 65 -7.95 -35.97 -15.37
C LEU A 65 -7.61 -36.86 -16.57
N GLY A 66 -8.55 -37.73 -16.98
CA GLY A 66 -8.40 -38.63 -18.13
C GLY A 66 -7.93 -37.95 -19.41
N PRO A 67 -8.54 -36.83 -19.86
CA PRO A 67 -8.09 -36.10 -21.03
C PRO A 67 -6.63 -35.64 -20.96
N LEU A 68 -6.20 -35.07 -19.83
CA LEU A 68 -4.79 -34.63 -19.61
C LEU A 68 -3.82 -35.80 -19.69
N VAL A 69 -4.21 -36.96 -19.10
CA VAL A 69 -3.40 -38.19 -19.16
C VAL A 69 -3.26 -38.65 -20.61
N SER A 70 -4.36 -38.67 -21.38
CA SER A 70 -4.34 -39.05 -22.79
C SER A 70 -3.43 -38.12 -23.63
N ASP A 71 -3.48 -36.83 -23.40
CA ASP A 71 -2.63 -35.85 -24.11
C ASP A 71 -1.16 -36.02 -23.78
N LEU A 72 -0.84 -36.38 -22.52
CA LEU A 72 0.54 -36.72 -22.13
C LEU A 72 1.01 -38.03 -22.78
N GLU A 73 0.15 -39.06 -22.82
CA GLU A 73 0.48 -40.37 -23.42
C GLU A 73 0.66 -40.28 -24.95
N SER A 74 -0.11 -39.42 -25.60
CA SER A 74 0.02 -39.14 -27.05
C SER A 74 1.19 -38.23 -27.42
N GLY A 75 1.84 -37.60 -26.41
CA GLY A 75 2.88 -36.61 -26.64
C GLY A 75 2.37 -35.24 -27.12
N THR A 76 1.06 -35.01 -27.08
CA THR A 76 0.45 -33.70 -27.40
C THR A 76 0.89 -32.64 -26.40
N ILE A 77 1.03 -33.04 -25.14
CA ILE A 77 1.55 -32.20 -24.05
C ILE A 77 2.87 -32.78 -23.55
N ALA A 78 3.92 -31.97 -23.55
CA ALA A 78 5.19 -32.38 -22.97
C ALA A 78 5.08 -32.51 -21.43
N PRO A 79 5.75 -33.49 -20.80
CA PRO A 79 5.62 -33.77 -19.36
C PRO A 79 5.94 -32.58 -18.46
N ASP A 80 6.88 -31.73 -18.82
CA ASP A 80 7.27 -30.51 -18.11
C ASP A 80 6.16 -29.43 -18.15
N ARG A 81 5.27 -29.50 -19.12
CA ARG A 81 4.12 -28.60 -19.29
C ARG A 81 2.81 -29.10 -18.69
N ALA A 82 2.79 -30.30 -18.15
CA ALA A 82 1.57 -30.92 -17.61
C ALA A 82 0.85 -30.03 -16.59
N THR A 83 1.59 -29.46 -15.64
CA THR A 83 1.02 -28.57 -14.60
C THR A 83 0.43 -27.29 -15.19
N ALA A 84 1.11 -26.70 -16.17
CA ALA A 84 0.63 -25.48 -16.83
C ALA A 84 -0.65 -25.77 -17.66
N ALA A 85 -0.68 -26.88 -18.37
CA ALA A 85 -1.84 -27.33 -19.12
C ALA A 85 -3.04 -27.60 -18.22
N PHE A 86 -2.83 -28.26 -17.08
CA PHE A 86 -3.87 -28.48 -16.06
C PHE A 86 -4.42 -27.15 -15.56
N ARG A 87 -3.56 -26.23 -15.12
CA ARG A 87 -3.97 -24.91 -14.62
C ARG A 87 -4.78 -24.13 -15.66
N LEU A 88 -4.34 -24.15 -16.91
CA LEU A 88 -5.06 -23.49 -17.99
C LEU A 88 -6.44 -24.13 -18.24
N GLY A 89 -6.51 -25.45 -18.30
CA GLY A 89 -7.77 -26.19 -18.47
C GLY A 89 -8.73 -25.94 -17.31
N TYR A 90 -8.24 -25.98 -16.09
CA TYR A 90 -9.00 -25.69 -14.88
C TYR A 90 -9.54 -24.26 -14.89
N ALA A 91 -8.66 -23.28 -15.18
CA ALA A 91 -9.06 -21.87 -15.22
C ALA A 91 -10.13 -21.61 -16.31
N ARG A 92 -9.97 -22.20 -17.51
CA ARG A 92 -10.95 -22.10 -18.60
C ARG A 92 -12.32 -22.70 -18.24
N TRP A 93 -12.35 -23.72 -17.43
CA TRP A 93 -13.59 -24.31 -16.94
C TRP A 93 -14.18 -23.49 -15.79
N TRP A 94 -13.35 -23.09 -14.83
CA TRP A 94 -13.80 -22.47 -13.58
C TRP A 94 -14.25 -21.01 -13.77
N VAL A 95 -13.51 -20.23 -14.57
CA VAL A 95 -13.78 -18.79 -14.74
C VAL A 95 -15.19 -18.51 -15.28
N PRO A 96 -15.66 -19.16 -16.37
CA PRO A 96 -17.03 -18.96 -16.84
C PRO A 96 -18.08 -19.34 -15.80
N LEU A 97 -17.84 -20.44 -15.06
CA LEU A 97 -18.75 -20.88 -14.01
C LEU A 97 -18.92 -19.82 -12.92
N VAL A 98 -17.81 -19.23 -12.45
CA VAL A 98 -17.85 -18.17 -11.44
C VAL A 98 -18.51 -16.91 -11.97
N LEU A 99 -18.19 -16.53 -13.21
CA LEU A 99 -18.80 -15.36 -13.86
C LEU A 99 -20.32 -15.52 -14.01
N ASP A 100 -20.80 -16.72 -14.30
CA ASP A 100 -22.24 -17.00 -14.45
C ASP A 100 -22.97 -17.06 -13.10
N LEU A 101 -22.30 -17.55 -12.06
CA LEU A 101 -22.89 -17.73 -10.73
C LEU A 101 -22.90 -16.43 -9.89
N ASP A 102 -21.94 -15.54 -10.12
CA ASP A 102 -21.87 -14.27 -9.40
C ASP A 102 -22.61 -13.16 -10.17
N PRO A 103 -23.73 -12.63 -9.65
CA PRO A 103 -24.50 -11.60 -10.35
C PRO A 103 -23.69 -10.34 -10.64
N VAL A 104 -22.77 -9.97 -9.76
CA VAL A 104 -21.93 -8.77 -9.92
C VAL A 104 -20.96 -8.96 -11.10
N LEU A 105 -20.31 -10.11 -11.18
CA LEU A 105 -19.37 -10.42 -12.25
C LEU A 105 -20.09 -10.64 -13.59
N ARG A 106 -21.24 -11.35 -13.57
CA ARG A 106 -22.06 -11.61 -14.76
C ARG A 106 -22.56 -10.32 -15.41
N ASP A 107 -23.02 -9.38 -14.58
CA ASP A 107 -23.63 -8.14 -15.04
C ASP A 107 -22.60 -7.02 -15.24
N PHE A 108 -21.33 -7.25 -14.85
CA PHE A 108 -20.25 -6.28 -15.02
C PHE A 108 -20.01 -5.97 -16.50
N ARG A 109 -20.05 -4.69 -16.81
CA ARG A 109 -19.72 -4.17 -18.14
C ARG A 109 -18.64 -3.10 -17.99
N ARG A 110 -17.45 -3.40 -18.46
CA ARG A 110 -16.28 -2.51 -18.36
C ARG A 110 -16.60 -1.09 -18.84
N PHE A 111 -17.23 -0.95 -19.98
CA PHE A 111 -17.58 0.37 -20.53
C PHE A 111 -18.50 1.17 -19.60
N GLN A 112 -19.52 0.54 -19.04
CA GLN A 112 -20.44 1.21 -18.09
C GLN A 112 -19.72 1.61 -16.82
N HIS A 113 -18.82 0.76 -16.32
CA HIS A 113 -18.04 1.04 -15.13
C HIS A 113 -17.04 2.18 -15.34
N GLU A 114 -16.33 2.20 -16.48
CA GLU A 114 -15.42 3.28 -16.84
C GLU A 114 -16.17 4.61 -17.01
N HIS A 115 -17.36 4.56 -17.60
CA HIS A 115 -18.22 5.75 -17.72
C HIS A 115 -18.69 6.27 -16.37
N ALA A 116 -19.14 5.38 -15.48
CA ALA A 116 -19.52 5.75 -14.13
C ALA A 116 -18.37 6.36 -13.33
N ILE A 117 -17.13 5.87 -13.53
CA ILE A 117 -15.93 6.48 -12.92
C ILE A 117 -15.68 7.90 -13.46
N ALA A 118 -15.83 8.10 -14.76
CA ALA A 118 -15.65 9.40 -15.39
C ALA A 118 -16.71 10.41 -14.90
N ASP A 119 -17.97 9.99 -14.87
CA ASP A 119 -19.07 10.79 -14.33
C ASP A 119 -18.88 11.14 -12.87
N PHE A 120 -18.46 10.16 -12.05
CA PHE A 120 -18.17 10.39 -10.64
C PHE A 120 -17.08 11.44 -10.46
N ARG A 121 -15.99 11.36 -11.21
CA ARG A 121 -14.90 12.34 -11.15
C ARG A 121 -15.38 13.75 -11.49
N GLN A 122 -16.17 13.87 -12.56
CA GLN A 122 -16.73 15.14 -12.96
C GLN A 122 -17.66 15.74 -11.91
N ILE A 123 -18.53 14.90 -11.33
CA ILE A 123 -19.45 15.33 -10.26
C ILE A 123 -18.66 15.70 -9.00
N ASP A 124 -17.65 14.94 -8.62
CA ASP A 124 -16.79 15.22 -7.45
C ASP A 124 -16.06 16.57 -7.60
N ASP A 125 -15.52 16.86 -8.78
CA ASP A 125 -14.90 18.15 -9.08
C ASP A 125 -15.91 19.32 -9.01
N MET A 126 -17.12 19.12 -9.52
CA MET A 126 -18.20 20.11 -9.40
C MET A 126 -18.61 20.33 -7.93
N VAL A 127 -18.74 19.27 -7.15
CA VAL A 127 -19.08 19.36 -5.71
C VAL A 127 -17.98 20.12 -4.95
N ARG A 128 -16.72 19.85 -5.23
CA ARG A 128 -15.58 20.57 -4.61
C ARG A 128 -15.62 22.06 -4.95
N ALA A 129 -15.83 22.40 -6.22
CA ALA A 129 -15.94 23.80 -6.63
C ALA A 129 -17.14 24.48 -5.96
N GLN A 130 -18.31 23.85 -5.95
CA GLN A 130 -19.51 24.38 -5.30
C GLN A 130 -19.34 24.50 -3.78
N ALA A 131 -18.66 23.55 -3.10
CA ALA A 131 -18.39 23.63 -1.67
C ALA A 131 -17.59 24.89 -1.33
N THR A 132 -16.59 25.24 -2.12
CA THR A 132 -15.83 26.47 -1.95
C THR A 132 -16.72 27.71 -2.05
N HIS A 133 -17.56 27.79 -3.08
CA HIS A 133 -18.51 28.91 -3.24
C HIS A 133 -19.52 28.97 -2.10
N ARG A 134 -20.02 27.84 -1.64
CA ARG A 134 -20.95 27.76 -0.50
C ARG A 134 -20.30 28.28 0.79
N VAL A 135 -19.05 27.88 1.08
CA VAL A 135 -18.31 28.38 2.24
C VAL A 135 -18.09 29.88 2.14
N LEU A 136 -17.61 30.38 0.99
CA LEU A 136 -17.42 31.81 0.76
C LEU A 136 -18.71 32.61 0.94
N SER A 137 -19.82 32.11 0.39
CA SER A 137 -21.14 32.74 0.56
C SER A 137 -21.58 32.77 2.00
N ALA A 138 -21.39 31.67 2.75
CA ALA A 138 -21.76 31.61 4.16
C ALA A 138 -20.94 32.60 5.02
N ILE A 139 -19.65 32.71 4.78
CA ILE A 139 -18.76 33.65 5.48
C ILE A 139 -19.12 35.09 5.11
N SER A 140 -19.29 35.38 3.82
CA SER A 140 -19.56 36.74 3.34
C SER A 140 -20.92 37.28 3.80
N HIS A 141 -21.92 36.40 3.95
CA HIS A 141 -23.26 36.79 4.43
C HIS A 141 -23.23 37.34 5.85
N GLY A 142 -22.30 36.94 6.68
CA GLY A 142 -22.13 37.42 8.06
C GLY A 142 -21.34 38.74 8.18
N LEU A 143 -20.81 39.28 7.08
CA LEU A 143 -19.99 40.47 7.09
C LEU A 143 -20.73 41.64 6.45
N PRO A 144 -20.66 42.88 7.04
CA PRO A 144 -21.25 44.06 6.45
C PRO A 144 -20.48 44.49 5.19
N ALA A 145 -21.14 45.16 4.26
CA ALA A 145 -20.45 45.80 3.12
C ALA A 145 -19.42 46.82 3.60
N VAL A 146 -18.26 46.86 2.94
CA VAL A 146 -17.12 47.73 3.35
C VAL A 146 -17.53 49.18 3.53
N GLN A 147 -18.43 49.68 2.68
CA GLN A 147 -18.92 51.07 2.71
C GLN A 147 -19.84 51.33 3.92
N SER A 148 -20.45 50.30 4.49
CA SER A 148 -21.39 50.47 5.61
C SER A 148 -20.77 50.19 6.99
N VAL A 149 -19.45 50.00 7.06
CA VAL A 149 -18.72 49.75 8.32
C VAL A 149 -18.58 51.04 9.13
N PRO A 150 -19.19 51.14 10.33
CA PRO A 150 -19.04 52.30 11.19
C PRO A 150 -17.60 52.45 11.71
N ARG A 151 -17.07 53.67 11.77
CA ARG A 151 -15.70 53.93 12.21
C ARG A 151 -15.40 53.46 13.64
N ASN A 152 -16.39 53.49 14.52
CA ASN A 152 -16.29 53.10 15.92
C ASN A 152 -16.59 51.62 16.18
N SER A 153 -16.75 50.82 15.12
CA SER A 153 -16.93 49.36 15.23
C SER A 153 -15.60 48.61 15.22
N GLU A 154 -15.60 47.32 15.59
CA GLU A 154 -14.44 46.44 15.50
C GLU A 154 -13.86 46.41 14.09
N LEU A 155 -14.72 46.26 13.07
CA LEU A 155 -14.31 46.27 11.67
C LEU A 155 -13.81 47.68 11.22
N GLY A 156 -14.37 48.75 11.80
CA GLY A 156 -13.87 50.13 11.58
C GLY A 156 -12.47 50.32 12.14
N LEU A 157 -12.18 49.72 13.30
CA LEU A 157 -10.84 49.71 13.87
C LEU A 157 -9.86 48.96 12.96
N LEU A 158 -10.24 47.78 12.48
CA LEU A 158 -9.41 47.00 11.54
C LEU A 158 -9.10 47.82 10.29
N ARG A 159 -10.12 48.41 9.66
CA ARG A 159 -9.99 49.27 8.48
C ARG A 159 -9.03 50.44 8.74
N HIS A 160 -9.18 51.12 9.86
CA HIS A 160 -8.28 52.19 10.23
C HIS A 160 -6.82 51.72 10.34
N GLN A 161 -6.56 50.57 10.99
CA GLN A 161 -5.19 50.03 11.10
C GLN A 161 -4.61 49.63 9.74
N MET A 162 -5.44 49.14 8.80
CA MET A 162 -5.03 48.79 7.44
C MET A 162 -4.69 50.04 6.56
N GLU A 163 -5.31 51.18 6.86
CA GLU A 163 -5.09 52.44 6.18
C GLU A 163 -3.80 53.17 6.67
N LEU A 164 -3.27 52.78 7.84
CA LEU A 164 -2.03 53.33 8.38
C LEU A 164 -0.79 52.81 7.61
N GLN A 165 0.17 53.69 7.33
CA GLN A 165 1.47 53.28 6.75
C GLN A 165 2.21 52.26 7.64
N ARG A 166 2.06 52.39 8.96
CA ARG A 166 2.56 51.47 9.96
C ARG A 166 1.44 51.20 10.96
N PRO A 167 0.96 49.96 11.08
CA PRO A 167 -0.02 49.59 12.11
C PRO A 167 0.51 49.98 13.48
N SER A 168 -0.33 50.58 14.30
CA SER A 168 0.00 51.01 15.66
C SER A 168 -0.27 49.93 16.71
N ARG A 169 -1.02 48.86 16.33
CA ARG A 169 -1.37 47.74 17.19
C ARG A 169 -0.79 46.45 16.68
N SER A 170 -0.38 45.58 17.59
CA SER A 170 0.01 44.20 17.26
C SER A 170 -1.19 43.37 16.84
N ILE A 171 -0.94 42.25 16.12
CA ILE A 171 -2.01 41.31 15.73
C ILE A 171 -2.77 40.80 16.94
N ARG A 172 -2.10 40.51 18.05
CA ARG A 172 -2.73 40.08 19.31
C ARG A 172 -3.67 41.12 19.88
N GLU A 173 -3.24 42.36 19.93
CA GLU A 173 -4.08 43.49 20.41
C GLU A 173 -5.27 43.72 19.48
N MET A 174 -5.08 43.56 18.19
CA MET A 174 -6.18 43.66 17.23
C MET A 174 -7.22 42.58 17.43
N ILE A 175 -6.79 41.32 17.57
CA ILE A 175 -7.69 40.18 17.83
C ILE A 175 -8.45 40.36 19.16
N GLY A 176 -7.73 40.80 20.20
CA GLY A 176 -8.36 41.11 21.49
C GLY A 176 -9.39 42.24 21.46
N ALA A 177 -9.22 43.19 20.53
CA ALA A 177 -10.15 44.31 20.31
C ALA A 177 -11.34 43.95 19.38
N MET A 178 -11.39 42.73 18.84
CA MET A 178 -12.40 42.30 17.86
C MET A 178 -13.11 40.99 18.29
N PRO A 179 -13.63 40.88 19.52
CA PRO A 179 -14.18 39.63 20.05
C PRO A 179 -15.38 39.06 19.25
N GLU A 180 -16.19 39.93 18.64
CA GLU A 180 -17.37 39.54 17.87
C GLU A 180 -17.09 39.37 16.37
N SER A 181 -16.19 40.17 15.82
CA SER A 181 -15.94 40.20 14.38
C SER A 181 -14.81 39.27 13.96
N PHE A 182 -13.89 38.93 14.85
CA PHE A 182 -12.73 38.11 14.51
C PHE A 182 -13.13 36.73 14.00
N GLY A 183 -14.01 36.01 14.70
CA GLY A 183 -14.49 34.69 14.30
C GLY A 183 -15.28 34.69 12.98
N LYS A 184 -15.88 35.84 12.60
CA LYS A 184 -16.58 35.99 11.31
C LYS A 184 -15.58 36.23 10.17
N LEU A 185 -14.49 36.97 10.43
CA LEU A 185 -13.45 37.25 9.45
C LEU A 185 -12.51 36.07 9.22
N ALA A 186 -12.15 35.37 10.30
CA ALA A 186 -11.21 34.25 10.31
C ALA A 186 -11.81 33.04 11.04
N PRO A 187 -12.84 32.41 10.46
CA PRO A 187 -13.52 31.27 11.10
C PRO A 187 -12.64 30.02 11.18
N CYS A 188 -11.57 29.95 10.38
CA CYS A 188 -10.61 28.84 10.38
C CYS A 188 -9.19 29.42 10.28
N MET A 189 -8.29 28.97 11.14
CA MET A 189 -6.89 29.35 11.13
C MET A 189 -5.99 28.12 11.19
N LEU A 190 -4.95 28.10 10.34
CA LEU A 190 -3.89 27.09 10.36
C LEU A 190 -2.66 27.74 11.01
N MET A 191 -2.26 27.22 12.16
CA MET A 191 -1.19 27.82 12.96
C MET A 191 -0.37 26.73 13.66
N SER A 192 0.92 26.99 13.85
CA SER A 192 1.72 26.18 14.79
C SER A 192 1.38 26.55 16.24
N PRO A 193 1.63 25.67 17.23
CA PRO A 193 1.43 25.98 18.65
C PRO A 193 2.14 27.26 19.08
N LEU A 194 3.36 27.48 18.60
CA LEU A 194 4.12 28.71 18.88
C LEU A 194 3.44 29.97 18.33
N SER A 195 2.93 29.90 17.09
CA SER A 195 2.20 31.03 16.49
C SER A 195 0.91 31.33 17.23
N ILE A 196 0.20 30.30 17.72
CA ILE A 196 -0.98 30.46 18.57
C ILE A 196 -0.60 31.21 19.84
N ALA A 197 0.47 30.80 20.50
CA ALA A 197 0.94 31.48 21.71
C ALA A 197 1.37 32.92 21.48
N GLN A 198 1.91 33.24 20.29
CA GLN A 198 2.39 34.57 19.92
C GLN A 198 1.25 35.52 19.54
N TYR A 199 0.28 35.07 18.73
CA TYR A 199 -0.67 35.96 18.08
C TYR A 199 -2.08 35.95 18.69
N LEU A 200 -2.48 34.87 19.35
CA LEU A 200 -3.83 34.79 19.92
C LEU A 200 -3.86 35.17 21.42
N PRO A 201 -4.86 35.93 21.86
CA PRO A 201 -5.05 36.23 23.27
C PRO A 201 -5.22 34.95 24.12
N PRO A 202 -4.61 34.90 25.33
CA PRO A 202 -4.63 33.66 26.12
C PRO A 202 -5.96 33.39 26.86
N ASN A 203 -6.76 34.41 27.11
CA ASN A 203 -7.88 34.35 28.04
C ASN A 203 -9.25 34.28 27.35
N GLN A 204 -9.32 33.88 26.10
CA GLN A 204 -10.56 33.81 25.33
C GLN A 204 -10.64 32.51 24.56
N ALA A 205 -11.77 31.80 24.66
CA ALA A 205 -12.10 30.71 23.77
C ALA A 205 -12.57 31.29 22.43
N LEU A 206 -11.63 31.54 21.52
CA LEU A 206 -11.87 32.19 20.24
C LEU A 206 -12.52 31.26 19.21
N PHE A 207 -12.36 29.95 19.37
CA PHE A 207 -12.81 28.94 18.42
C PHE A 207 -13.73 27.93 19.09
N ASP A 208 -14.62 27.31 18.32
CA ASP A 208 -15.45 26.21 18.80
C ASP A 208 -14.63 24.94 18.92
N VAL A 209 -13.71 24.69 17.98
CA VAL A 209 -12.92 23.46 17.91
C VAL A 209 -11.47 23.79 17.58
N VAL A 210 -10.55 23.15 18.29
CA VAL A 210 -9.15 23.01 17.89
C VAL A 210 -8.88 21.59 17.41
N ILE A 211 -8.20 21.47 16.27
CA ILE A 211 -7.83 20.18 15.71
C ILE A 211 -6.29 20.15 15.64
N PHE A 212 -5.69 19.20 16.35
CA PHE A 212 -4.28 18.90 16.22
C PHE A 212 -4.09 17.86 15.12
N ASP A 213 -3.30 18.19 14.13
CA ASP A 213 -2.82 17.25 13.11
C ASP A 213 -1.36 16.88 13.41
N GLU A 214 -0.96 15.65 13.08
CA GLU A 214 0.36 15.09 13.44
C GLU A 214 0.66 15.19 14.96
N ALA A 215 -0.34 14.94 15.78
CA ALA A 215 -0.29 15.13 17.23
C ALA A 215 0.73 14.24 17.96
N SER A 216 1.21 13.17 17.31
CA SER A 216 2.34 12.36 17.79
C SER A 216 3.67 13.15 17.88
N GLN A 217 3.77 14.28 17.15
CA GLN A 217 4.98 15.12 17.10
C GLN A 217 4.85 16.39 17.96
N ILE A 218 3.70 16.60 18.62
CA ILE A 218 3.43 17.79 19.41
C ILE A 218 3.54 17.42 20.89
N THR A 219 4.34 18.16 21.64
CA THR A 219 4.46 17.98 23.08
C THR A 219 3.22 18.48 23.83
N THR A 220 2.92 17.90 24.97
CA THR A 220 1.73 18.29 25.77
C THR A 220 1.76 19.77 26.16
N TRP A 221 2.92 20.30 26.56
CA TRP A 221 3.03 21.73 26.97
C TRP A 221 2.84 22.70 25.79
N ASP A 222 3.22 22.34 24.57
CA ASP A 222 2.95 23.14 23.39
C ASP A 222 1.45 23.16 23.03
N ALA A 223 0.78 22.04 23.27
CA ALA A 223 -0.64 21.89 22.95
C ALA A 223 -1.56 22.64 23.93
N VAL A 224 -1.22 22.76 25.22
CA VAL A 224 -2.08 23.37 26.26
C VAL A 224 -2.53 24.77 25.86
N GLY A 225 -1.63 25.60 25.32
CA GLY A 225 -1.95 26.92 24.87
C GLY A 225 -3.01 26.97 23.76
N ALA A 226 -3.00 26.01 22.84
CA ALA A 226 -4.00 25.89 21.79
C ALA A 226 -5.35 25.38 22.35
N ILE A 227 -5.31 24.38 23.21
CA ILE A 227 -6.51 23.81 23.88
C ILE A 227 -7.29 24.89 24.62
N ALA A 228 -6.60 25.78 25.34
CA ALA A 228 -7.21 26.86 26.11
C ALA A 228 -7.97 27.88 25.25
N ARG A 229 -7.81 27.86 23.91
CA ARG A 229 -8.46 28.82 23.00
C ARG A 229 -9.66 28.24 22.25
N ALA A 230 -10.07 27.02 22.58
CA ALA A 230 -11.23 26.38 21.98
C ALA A 230 -12.11 25.69 23.02
N ARG A 231 -13.37 25.44 22.65
CA ARG A 231 -14.33 24.73 23.51
C ARG A 231 -14.22 23.22 23.42
N GLN A 232 -13.78 22.72 22.27
CA GLN A 232 -13.61 21.30 21.98
C GLN A 232 -12.24 21.06 21.37
N THR A 233 -11.71 19.87 21.62
CA THR A 233 -10.42 19.46 21.10
C THR A 233 -10.54 18.13 20.36
N ILE A 234 -9.98 18.06 19.15
CA ILE A 234 -9.82 16.84 18.37
C ILE A 234 -8.33 16.63 18.16
N VAL A 235 -7.83 15.46 18.55
CA VAL A 235 -6.42 15.12 18.43
C VAL A 235 -6.27 14.04 17.38
N VAL A 236 -5.60 14.36 16.26
CA VAL A 236 -5.35 13.45 15.14
C VAL A 236 -3.86 13.18 15.04
N GLY A 237 -3.49 11.93 14.97
CA GLY A 237 -2.08 11.52 14.88
C GLY A 237 -1.94 10.02 14.80
N ASP A 238 -0.72 9.59 14.58
CA ASP A 238 -0.36 8.18 14.47
C ASP A 238 0.74 7.84 15.50
N PRO A 239 0.44 7.02 16.52
CA PRO A 239 1.41 6.68 17.56
C PRO A 239 2.55 5.78 17.05
N LYS A 240 2.51 5.34 15.78
CA LYS A 240 3.56 4.55 15.13
C LYS A 240 4.49 5.40 14.27
N GLN A 241 4.18 6.69 14.11
CA GLN A 241 5.04 7.66 13.46
C GLN A 241 6.02 8.30 14.46
N LEU A 242 6.79 9.28 13.98
CA LEU A 242 7.83 9.90 14.79
C LEU A 242 7.26 10.56 16.03
N PRO A 243 7.90 10.39 17.20
CA PRO A 243 7.57 11.12 18.42
C PRO A 243 8.01 12.59 18.32
N PRO A 244 7.67 13.44 19.30
CA PRO A 244 8.20 14.80 19.36
C PRO A 244 9.74 14.78 19.36
N THR A 245 10.34 15.60 18.49
CA THR A 245 11.80 15.71 18.39
C THR A 245 12.21 17.17 18.61
N ASN A 246 13.25 17.40 19.38
CA ASN A 246 13.88 18.72 19.53
C ASN A 246 14.73 19.04 18.29
N PHE A 247 14.06 19.21 17.15
CA PHE A 247 14.75 19.48 15.88
C PHE A 247 15.49 20.84 15.84
N PHE A 248 15.08 21.79 16.68
CA PHE A 248 15.63 23.15 16.70
C PHE A 248 16.73 23.36 17.75
N GLY A 249 17.08 22.37 18.57
CA GLY A 249 18.08 22.47 19.65
C GLY A 249 19.42 21.79 19.37
N ARG A 250 19.59 21.13 18.24
CA ARG A 250 20.80 20.34 17.97
C ARG A 250 21.88 21.16 17.29
N ASN A 251 22.93 21.48 18.06
CA ASN A 251 24.28 21.61 17.51
C ASN A 251 24.82 20.19 17.29
N GLU A 252 25.56 19.98 16.19
CA GLU A 252 26.06 18.67 15.72
C GLU A 252 26.96 17.90 16.70
N GLU A 253 27.24 18.45 17.89
CA GLU A 253 28.17 17.91 18.90
C GLU A 253 27.49 17.12 20.04
N ASP A 254 26.14 17.10 20.13
CA ASP A 254 25.41 16.54 21.27
C ASP A 254 24.76 15.16 21.01
N GLU A 255 25.42 14.26 20.25
CA GLU A 255 24.89 12.90 20.01
C GLU A 255 24.80 11.99 21.27
N GLU A 256 25.42 12.36 22.37
CA GLU A 256 25.42 11.55 23.61
C GLU A 256 24.21 11.80 24.55
N ILE A 257 23.39 12.84 24.29
CA ILE A 257 22.25 13.22 25.18
C ILE A 257 20.94 12.51 24.78
N VAL A 258 20.95 11.64 23.75
CA VAL A 258 19.77 11.03 23.13
C VAL A 258 18.96 10.11 24.05
N GLU A 259 19.49 9.65 25.16
CA GLU A 259 18.80 8.69 26.03
C GLU A 259 17.77 9.34 26.99
N HIS A 260 17.93 10.61 27.35
CA HIS A 260 16.97 11.32 28.20
C HIS A 260 15.83 12.02 27.45
N GLU A 261 15.93 12.19 26.12
CA GLU A 261 14.88 12.78 25.30
C GLU A 261 13.80 11.78 24.83
N LYS A 262 13.94 10.49 25.17
CA LYS A 262 13.00 9.43 24.77
C LYS A 262 11.64 9.49 25.48
N ASP A 263 11.50 10.31 26.50
CA ASP A 263 10.31 10.41 27.34
C ASP A 263 9.46 11.67 27.09
N LEU A 264 9.60 12.33 25.95
CA LEU A 264 8.68 13.41 25.59
C LEU A 264 7.36 12.81 25.13
N GLU A 265 6.42 12.66 26.08
CA GLU A 265 5.07 12.23 25.78
C GLU A 265 4.39 13.23 24.86
N SER A 266 3.86 12.73 23.75
CA SER A 266 3.07 13.53 22.83
C SER A 266 1.70 13.82 23.41
N ILE A 267 1.07 14.91 22.97
CA ILE A 267 -0.32 15.18 23.31
C ILE A 267 -1.26 14.03 22.89
N LEU A 268 -0.90 13.27 21.85
CA LEU A 268 -1.64 12.10 21.41
C LEU A 268 -1.61 10.98 22.46
N ASP A 269 -0.45 10.72 23.05
CA ASP A 269 -0.29 9.66 24.06
C ASP A 269 -0.98 10.05 25.35
N GLU A 270 -0.83 11.30 25.77
CA GLU A 270 -1.49 11.86 26.97
C GLU A 270 -3.03 11.76 26.87
N VAL A 271 -3.58 12.17 25.75
CA VAL A 271 -5.03 12.12 25.51
C VAL A 271 -5.54 10.68 25.49
N LYS A 272 -4.79 9.75 24.92
CA LYS A 272 -5.11 8.31 24.95
C LYS A 272 -5.07 7.74 26.37
N ALA A 273 -4.03 8.10 27.15
CA ALA A 273 -3.90 7.69 28.55
C ALA A 273 -5.02 8.23 29.43
N SER A 274 -5.54 9.42 29.12
CA SER A 274 -6.68 10.04 29.83
C SER A 274 -8.03 9.38 29.56
N GLY A 275 -8.11 8.33 28.75
CA GLY A 275 -9.33 7.58 28.47
C GLY A 275 -10.32 8.28 27.54
N ILE A 276 -9.90 9.29 26.80
CA ILE A 276 -10.73 9.96 25.79
C ILE A 276 -11.07 8.99 24.65
N PRO A 277 -12.30 8.98 24.13
CA PRO A 277 -12.71 8.04 23.09
C PRO A 277 -11.85 8.11 21.83
N VAL A 278 -11.29 6.97 21.42
CA VAL A 278 -10.44 6.84 20.26
C VAL A 278 -11.20 6.26 19.07
N ARG A 279 -10.93 6.77 17.88
CA ARG A 279 -11.43 6.26 16.60
C ARG A 279 -10.28 6.08 15.65
N ASP A 280 -10.20 4.91 15.01
CA ASP A 280 -9.17 4.62 14.01
C ASP A 280 -9.67 5.00 12.61
N LEU A 281 -8.82 5.73 11.86
CA LEU A 281 -8.99 5.90 10.42
C LEU A 281 -8.43 4.67 9.72
N ARG A 282 -9.27 3.92 9.03
CA ARG A 282 -8.90 2.63 8.45
C ARG A 282 -8.63 2.69 6.95
N TRP A 283 -9.17 3.67 6.24
CA TRP A 283 -9.01 3.77 4.79
C TRP A 283 -7.66 4.37 4.44
N HIS A 284 -6.85 3.59 3.72
CA HIS A 284 -5.58 4.04 3.17
C HIS A 284 -5.72 4.27 1.67
N TYR A 285 -5.69 5.53 1.23
CA TYR A 285 -5.87 5.95 -0.16
C TYR A 285 -4.64 6.63 -0.77
N ARG A 286 -3.65 6.97 0.05
CA ARG A 286 -2.45 7.73 -0.39
C ARG A 286 -1.56 6.90 -1.32
N SER A 287 -1.38 5.61 -1.05
CA SER A 287 -0.57 4.72 -1.87
C SER A 287 -1.35 4.25 -3.10
N ARG A 288 -0.79 4.46 -4.29
CA ARG A 288 -1.38 3.99 -5.55
C ARG A 288 -1.33 2.49 -5.71
N ASN A 289 -0.38 1.83 -5.05
CA ASN A 289 -0.23 0.39 -5.03
C ASN A 289 -0.26 -0.10 -3.57
N GLU A 290 -1.04 -1.12 -3.30
CA GLU A 290 -1.22 -1.67 -1.94
C GLU A 290 0.07 -2.23 -1.34
N SER A 291 1.02 -2.71 -2.16
CA SER A 291 2.29 -3.24 -1.68
C SER A 291 3.13 -2.20 -0.94
N LEU A 292 2.94 -0.90 -1.24
CA LEU A 292 3.65 0.20 -0.57
C LEU A 292 3.33 0.30 0.92
N ILE A 293 2.12 -0.06 1.33
CA ILE A 293 1.69 -0.02 2.73
C ILE A 293 1.61 -1.40 3.38
N ALA A 294 1.72 -2.48 2.59
CA ALA A 294 1.50 -3.85 3.06
C ALA A 294 2.40 -4.23 4.24
N PHE A 295 3.70 -3.88 4.18
CA PHE A 295 4.64 -4.12 5.28
C PHE A 295 4.21 -3.41 6.56
N SER A 296 3.92 -2.11 6.47
CA SER A 296 3.50 -1.31 7.62
C SER A 296 2.16 -1.77 8.16
N ASN A 297 1.22 -2.13 7.29
CA ASN A 297 -0.09 -2.65 7.69
C ASN A 297 0.05 -3.94 8.50
N TYR A 298 0.92 -4.85 8.05
CA TYR A 298 1.16 -6.11 8.76
C TYR A 298 1.87 -5.91 10.10
N HIS A 299 2.97 -5.16 10.13
CA HIS A 299 3.84 -5.07 11.31
C HIS A 299 3.35 -4.06 12.35
N TYR A 300 2.71 -2.96 11.95
CA TYR A 300 2.37 -1.85 12.85
C TYR A 300 0.88 -1.63 13.05
N TYR A 301 0.05 -1.96 12.04
CA TYR A 301 -1.38 -1.69 12.07
C TYR A 301 -2.26 -2.95 12.12
N GLN A 302 -1.67 -4.13 12.39
CA GLN A 302 -2.39 -5.40 12.61
C GLN A 302 -3.31 -5.79 11.42
N ASN A 303 -2.95 -5.45 10.20
CA ASN A 303 -3.76 -5.60 8.98
C ASN A 303 -5.14 -4.92 9.04
N ARG A 304 -5.28 -3.84 9.84
CA ARG A 304 -6.55 -3.12 9.97
C ARG A 304 -6.76 -2.04 8.92
N LEU A 305 -5.73 -1.65 8.20
CA LEU A 305 -5.87 -0.68 7.13
C LEU A 305 -6.52 -1.33 5.91
N ILE A 306 -7.54 -0.67 5.39
CA ILE A 306 -8.26 -1.07 4.17
C ILE A 306 -7.61 -0.34 3.00
N THR A 307 -7.09 -1.09 2.05
CA THR A 307 -6.42 -0.58 0.84
C THR A 307 -7.28 -0.82 -0.38
N PHE A 308 -7.03 -0.06 -1.44
CA PHE A 308 -7.60 -0.31 -2.75
C PHE A 308 -6.66 -1.23 -3.52
N PRO A 309 -7.14 -2.38 -4.05
CA PRO A 309 -6.29 -3.28 -4.81
C PRO A 309 -5.79 -2.61 -6.08
N SER A 310 -4.51 -2.85 -6.41
CA SER A 310 -3.93 -2.39 -7.66
C SER A 310 -4.50 -3.18 -8.84
N PRO A 311 -4.88 -2.53 -9.95
CA PRO A 311 -5.28 -3.23 -11.17
C PRO A 311 -4.11 -3.95 -11.87
N HIS A 312 -2.87 -3.64 -11.49
CA HIS A 312 -1.65 -4.19 -12.07
C HIS A 312 -1.04 -5.22 -11.12
N VAL A 313 -1.34 -6.49 -11.33
CA VAL A 313 -0.88 -7.60 -10.47
C VAL A 313 0.63 -7.83 -10.56
N GLU A 314 1.25 -7.43 -11.67
CA GLU A 314 2.69 -7.62 -11.93
C GLU A 314 3.54 -6.43 -11.48
N ASP A 315 2.95 -5.31 -11.09
CA ASP A 315 3.67 -4.13 -10.63
C ASP A 315 4.38 -4.39 -9.30
N ARG A 316 5.68 -4.42 -9.37
CA ARG A 316 6.57 -4.50 -8.19
C ARG A 316 6.85 -3.09 -7.67
N ALA A 317 5.88 -2.50 -6.99
CA ALA A 317 6.02 -1.15 -6.42
C ALA A 317 7.07 -1.10 -5.29
N VAL A 318 7.41 -2.25 -4.68
CA VAL A 318 8.48 -2.37 -3.67
C VAL A 318 9.47 -3.42 -4.14
N GLN A 319 10.75 -3.02 -4.23
CA GLN A 319 11.84 -3.89 -4.66
C GLN A 319 13.01 -3.79 -3.68
N LEU A 320 13.65 -4.93 -3.40
CA LEU A 320 14.87 -4.99 -2.62
C LEU A 320 16.07 -5.11 -3.56
N ARG A 321 16.97 -4.11 -3.55
CA ARG A 321 18.26 -4.17 -4.24
C ARG A 321 19.37 -4.33 -3.21
N LYS A 322 20.02 -5.48 -3.19
CA LYS A 322 21.14 -5.74 -2.31
C LYS A 322 22.43 -5.25 -2.95
N VAL A 323 23.21 -4.48 -2.18
CA VAL A 323 24.54 -4.01 -2.58
C VAL A 323 25.58 -4.63 -1.65
N ALA A 324 26.67 -5.13 -2.20
CA ALA A 324 27.78 -5.75 -1.44
C ALA A 324 28.70 -4.68 -0.82
N GLY A 325 28.11 -3.72 -0.10
CA GLY A 325 28.81 -2.64 0.57
C GLY A 325 28.92 -2.88 2.08
N ILE A 326 29.94 -2.28 2.70
CA ILE A 326 30.15 -2.33 4.15
C ILE A 326 29.94 -0.92 4.71
N TYR A 327 29.09 -0.82 5.72
CA TYR A 327 28.89 0.43 6.44
C TYR A 327 30.04 0.66 7.44
N ASP A 328 30.75 1.77 7.30
CA ASP A 328 31.86 2.16 8.17
C ASP A 328 31.33 2.84 9.44
N ARG A 329 31.14 2.06 10.50
CA ARG A 329 30.60 2.57 11.78
C ARG A 329 31.55 3.51 12.53
N GLY A 330 32.87 3.32 12.33
CA GLY A 330 33.89 3.94 13.21
C GLY A 330 34.40 5.30 12.72
N LYS A 331 34.26 5.63 11.44
CA LYS A 331 34.88 6.82 10.83
C LYS A 331 33.87 7.64 10.03
N SER A 332 33.62 7.22 8.78
CA SER A 332 32.79 8.01 7.86
C SER A 332 31.30 7.90 8.11
N ARG A 333 30.84 6.92 8.87
CA ARG A 333 29.43 6.59 9.12
C ARG A 333 28.63 6.51 7.82
N SER A 334 29.24 5.94 6.78
CA SER A 334 28.65 5.85 5.44
C SER A 334 29.01 4.54 4.73
N ASN A 335 28.28 4.21 3.68
CA ASN A 335 28.53 3.10 2.78
C ASN A 335 28.68 3.63 1.35
N ARG A 336 29.91 3.73 0.87
CA ARG A 336 30.21 4.31 -0.44
C ARG A 336 29.63 3.50 -1.61
N LEU A 337 29.67 2.16 -1.53
CA LEU A 337 29.13 1.33 -2.61
C LEU A 337 27.59 1.47 -2.71
N GLU A 338 26.93 1.58 -1.58
CA GLU A 338 25.49 1.84 -1.54
C GLU A 338 25.16 3.23 -2.10
N ALA A 339 25.92 4.26 -1.69
CA ALA A 339 25.75 5.61 -2.23
C ALA A 339 25.92 5.64 -3.75
N GLN A 340 26.97 4.98 -4.28
CA GLN A 340 27.19 4.92 -5.72
C GLN A 340 26.03 4.21 -6.44
N ALA A 341 25.56 3.08 -5.90
CA ALA A 341 24.44 2.36 -6.50
C ALA A 341 23.13 3.18 -6.52
N ILE A 342 22.90 4.03 -5.49
CA ILE A 342 21.77 4.96 -5.44
C ILE A 342 21.92 6.05 -6.49
N VAL A 343 23.11 6.63 -6.62
CA VAL A 343 23.38 7.69 -7.61
C VAL A 343 23.25 7.16 -9.04
N ASP A 344 23.76 5.94 -9.32
CA ASP A 344 23.64 5.31 -10.63
C ASP A 344 22.17 5.08 -11.00
N GLU A 345 21.38 4.51 -10.08
CA GLU A 345 19.94 4.30 -10.26
C GLU A 345 19.17 5.62 -10.44
N ALA A 346 19.50 6.64 -9.64
CA ALA A 346 18.88 7.95 -9.73
C ALA A 346 19.17 8.61 -11.08
N THR A 347 20.42 8.51 -11.54
CA THR A 347 20.86 9.07 -12.83
C THR A 347 20.15 8.41 -14.01
N GLU A 348 20.04 7.09 -14.00
CA GLU A 348 19.33 6.31 -15.02
C GLU A 348 17.85 6.73 -15.08
N ARG A 349 17.16 6.73 -13.95
CA ARG A 349 15.73 7.10 -13.89
C ARG A 349 15.48 8.55 -14.30
N LEU A 350 16.30 9.47 -13.82
CA LEU A 350 16.16 10.88 -14.18
C LEU A 350 16.42 11.10 -15.68
N GLY A 351 17.39 10.35 -16.27
CA GLY A 351 17.63 10.36 -17.71
C GLY A 351 16.38 9.94 -18.50
N ASP A 352 15.74 8.84 -18.10
CA ASP A 352 14.50 8.36 -18.73
C ASP A 352 13.36 9.35 -18.59
N TRP A 353 13.20 9.96 -17.40
CA TRP A 353 12.11 10.90 -17.13
C TRP A 353 12.28 12.25 -17.82
N LEU A 354 13.50 12.66 -18.14
CA LEU A 354 13.74 13.88 -18.92
C LEU A 354 13.15 13.79 -20.34
N ALA A 355 12.98 12.58 -20.87
CA ALA A 355 12.31 12.35 -22.15
C ALA A 355 10.79 12.54 -22.08
N LEU A 356 10.19 12.56 -20.88
CA LEU A 356 8.77 12.75 -20.68
C LEU A 356 8.38 14.25 -20.66
N PRO A 357 7.14 14.61 -21.03
CA PRO A 357 6.59 15.94 -20.83
C PRO A 357 6.72 16.37 -19.38
N GLU A 358 7.02 17.64 -19.10
CA GLU A 358 7.31 18.15 -17.75
C GLU A 358 6.21 17.81 -16.72
N LYS A 359 4.94 17.85 -17.12
CA LYS A 359 3.80 17.54 -16.24
C LYS A 359 3.65 16.05 -15.91
N GLU A 360 4.30 15.18 -16.66
CA GLU A 360 4.24 13.72 -16.51
C GLU A 360 5.49 13.17 -15.82
N ARG A 361 6.50 13.99 -15.58
CA ARG A 361 7.74 13.58 -14.92
C ARG A 361 7.49 13.22 -13.47
N PRO A 362 7.86 11.99 -13.05
CA PRO A 362 7.82 11.62 -11.65
C PRO A 362 8.80 12.43 -10.80
N THR A 363 8.62 12.40 -9.49
CA THR A 363 9.58 12.95 -8.52
C THR A 363 10.32 11.81 -7.84
N LEU A 364 11.59 12.04 -7.49
CA LEU A 364 12.44 11.10 -6.78
C LEU A 364 12.79 11.63 -5.40
N GLY A 365 12.65 10.80 -4.38
CA GLY A 365 13.14 11.07 -3.04
C GLY A 365 14.15 9.99 -2.62
N VAL A 366 15.24 10.41 -1.99
CA VAL A 366 16.23 9.50 -1.38
C VAL A 366 16.18 9.68 0.13
N ILE A 367 16.00 8.58 0.86
CA ILE A 367 15.92 8.57 2.33
C ILE A 367 17.11 7.77 2.87
N THR A 368 17.84 8.35 3.81
CA THR A 368 18.99 7.72 4.45
C THR A 368 18.81 7.68 5.96
N PHE A 369 19.53 6.77 6.62
CA PHE A 369 19.48 6.64 8.08
C PHE A 369 20.28 7.71 8.83
N ASN A 370 21.18 8.44 8.16
CA ASN A 370 21.97 9.50 8.77
C ASN A 370 22.40 10.59 7.76
N ALA A 371 22.82 11.72 8.31
CA ALA A 371 23.23 12.89 7.53
C ALA A 371 24.52 12.63 6.72
N GLN A 372 25.45 11.82 7.22
CA GLN A 372 26.71 11.51 6.55
C GLN A 372 26.46 10.74 5.25
N GLN A 373 25.56 9.75 5.26
CA GLN A 373 25.17 9.03 4.07
C GLN A 373 24.41 9.94 3.08
N GLN A 374 23.55 10.82 3.60
CA GLN A 374 22.84 11.81 2.80
C GLN A 374 23.81 12.75 2.06
N SER A 375 24.83 13.27 2.78
CA SER A 375 25.82 14.18 2.19
C SER A 375 26.75 13.48 1.20
N LEU A 376 26.89 12.17 1.28
CA LEU A 376 27.69 11.38 0.35
C LEU A 376 26.98 11.12 -0.98
N ILE A 377 25.64 11.02 -0.97
CA ILE A 377 24.77 10.83 -2.13
C ILE A 377 24.54 12.18 -2.84
#